data_4da48f297426cebeef962cca5c1c027b
#
_entry.id   4da48f297426cebeef962cca5c1c027b
#
_cell.length_a   1.000
_cell.length_b   1.000
_cell.length_c   1.000
_cell.angle_alpha   90.00
_cell.angle_beta   90.00
_cell.angle_gamma   90.00
#
_symmetry.space_group_name_H-M   'P 1'
#
loop_
_entity.id
_entity.type
_entity.pdbx_description
1 polymer ?
#
loop_
_entity_poly.entity_id
_entity_poly.type
_entity_poly.pdbx_seq_one_letter_code
_entity_poly.pdbx_strand_id
1 'polypeptide(L)'
;MKNLEKSNIQTNASSLDTITKKWEDRCSTVLVGKTIKSVRYQYTCEIKDLGWSKKSLVIFFTDGSYLFPSSDDEGNNAGALFTSFKGIEGIPTI
;
A
#
# COMPACT_ATOMS: atom_id res chain seq x y z
N MET A 1 -19.42 -3.43 0.26
CA MET A 1 -18.37 -2.59 -0.32
C MET A 1 -18.73 -2.22 -1.74
N LYS A 2 -18.40 -1.02 -2.14
CA LYS A 2 -18.72 -0.60 -3.47
C LYS A 2 -17.82 -1.25 -4.48
N ASN A 3 -18.34 -1.37 -5.67
CA ASN A 3 -17.58 -1.96 -6.76
C ASN A 3 -16.58 -0.95 -7.29
N LEU A 4 -15.32 -1.16 -7.01
CA LEU A 4 -14.28 -0.22 -7.40
C LEU A 4 -13.97 -0.26 -8.87
N GLU A 5 -14.37 -1.32 -9.56
CA GLU A 5 -14.09 -1.41 -10.98
C GLU A 5 -15.02 -0.59 -11.82
N LYS A 6 -16.14 -0.20 -11.25
CA LYS A 6 -17.08 0.62 -11.97
C LYS A 6 -16.85 2.06 -11.71
N SER A 7 -15.61 2.43 -11.62
CA SER A 7 -15.30 3.79 -11.33
C SER A 7 -16.06 4.69 -12.24
N ASN A 8 -16.44 5.81 -11.75
CA ASN A 8 -17.12 6.76 -12.52
C ASN A 8 -16.29 7.25 -13.61
N ILE A 9 -16.98 7.69 -14.59
CA ILE A 9 -16.35 8.25 -15.72
C ILE A 9 -15.67 9.52 -15.35
N GLN A 10 -14.43 9.63 -15.70
CA GLN A 10 -13.69 10.83 -15.53
C GLN A 10 -13.82 11.67 -16.75
N THR A 11 -14.44 12.79 -16.60
CA THR A 11 -14.65 13.64 -17.75
C THR A 11 -13.49 14.56 -17.99
N ASN A 12 -12.73 14.90 -16.94
CA ASN A 12 -11.63 15.82 -17.11
C ASN A 12 -10.46 15.32 -16.32
N ALA A 13 -9.31 15.20 -16.95
CA ALA A 13 -8.12 14.89 -16.23
C ALA A 13 -7.69 16.11 -15.43
N SER A 14 -7.45 15.92 -14.15
CA SER A 14 -6.95 16.97 -13.29
C SER A 14 -5.52 16.63 -12.91
N SER A 15 -4.85 17.54 -12.22
CA SER A 15 -3.54 17.24 -11.68
C SER A 15 -3.59 16.03 -10.77
N LEU A 16 -4.66 15.92 -10.01
CA LEU A 16 -4.84 14.78 -9.11
C LEU A 16 -4.99 13.49 -9.91
N ASP A 17 -5.76 13.52 -10.97
CA ASP A 17 -5.94 12.34 -11.81
C ASP A 17 -4.65 11.91 -12.46
N THR A 18 -3.85 12.86 -12.87
CA THR A 18 -2.55 12.58 -13.47
C THR A 18 -1.62 11.92 -12.47
N ILE A 19 -1.59 12.44 -11.24
CA ILE A 19 -0.76 11.85 -10.18
C ILE A 19 -1.26 10.46 -9.83
N THR A 20 -2.57 10.29 -9.75
CA THR A 20 -3.17 9.00 -9.44
C THR A 20 -2.77 7.95 -10.48
N LYS A 21 -2.89 8.30 -11.76
CA LYS A 21 -2.56 7.38 -12.82
C LYS A 21 -1.08 6.99 -12.80
N LYS A 22 -0.23 7.96 -12.55
CA LYS A 22 1.20 7.72 -12.47
C LYS A 22 1.54 6.72 -11.36
N TRP A 23 0.91 6.89 -10.19
CA TRP A 23 1.15 5.98 -9.08
C TRP A 23 0.56 4.61 -9.33
N GLU A 24 -0.61 4.53 -9.98
CA GLU A 24 -1.19 3.25 -10.35
C GLU A 24 -0.24 2.48 -11.27
N ASP A 25 0.34 3.15 -12.25
CA ASP A 25 1.26 2.49 -13.16
C ASP A 25 2.50 1.99 -12.44
N ARG A 26 3.04 2.79 -11.54
CA ARG A 26 4.22 2.38 -10.77
C ARG A 26 3.90 1.20 -9.87
N CYS A 27 2.77 1.25 -9.20
CA CYS A 27 2.36 0.17 -8.31
C CYS A 27 2.09 -1.11 -9.09
N SER A 28 1.49 -1.00 -10.26
CA SER A 28 1.25 -2.16 -11.10
C SER A 28 2.55 -2.84 -11.49
N THR A 29 3.57 -2.06 -11.79
CA THR A 29 4.86 -2.60 -12.17
C THR A 29 5.47 -3.46 -11.07
N VAL A 30 5.30 -3.07 -9.82
CA VAL A 30 5.95 -3.77 -8.70
C VAL A 30 5.05 -4.80 -8.02
N LEU A 31 3.74 -4.72 -8.20
CA LEU A 31 2.82 -5.60 -7.47
C LEU A 31 2.15 -6.67 -8.32
N VAL A 32 1.82 -6.36 -9.56
CA VAL A 32 1.08 -7.31 -10.40
C VAL A 32 1.93 -8.53 -10.66
N GLY A 33 1.34 -9.70 -10.44
CA GLY A 33 2.02 -10.96 -10.68
C GLY A 33 2.83 -11.48 -9.51
N LYS A 34 2.94 -10.72 -8.42
CA LYS A 34 3.64 -11.23 -7.25
C LYS A 34 2.81 -12.29 -6.54
N THR A 35 3.50 -13.24 -5.94
CA THR A 35 2.86 -14.31 -5.18
C THR A 35 3.13 -14.09 -3.70
N ILE A 36 2.09 -14.15 -2.91
CA ILE A 36 2.22 -14.04 -1.46
C ILE A 36 2.81 -15.33 -0.93
N LYS A 37 3.88 -15.19 -0.16
CA LYS A 37 4.52 -16.33 0.47
C LYS A 37 3.98 -16.57 1.87
N SER A 38 3.83 -15.51 2.65
CA SER A 38 3.39 -15.63 4.04
C SER A 38 2.93 -14.27 4.54
N VAL A 39 2.24 -14.29 5.67
CA VAL A 39 1.84 -13.07 6.34
C VAL A 39 2.11 -13.22 7.83
N ARG A 40 2.36 -12.10 8.49
CA ARG A 40 2.45 -12.07 9.94
C ARG A 40 2.25 -10.65 10.42
N TYR A 41 1.92 -10.51 11.69
CA TYR A 41 1.93 -9.18 12.28
C TYR A 41 3.37 -8.76 12.60
N GLN A 42 3.56 -7.47 12.73
CA GLN A 42 4.86 -6.93 13.10
C GLN A 42 5.26 -7.43 14.48
N TYR A 43 6.57 -7.56 14.71
CA TYR A 43 7.08 -7.85 16.04
C TYR A 43 7.10 -6.57 16.86
N THR A 44 7.13 -6.73 18.19
CA THR A 44 7.16 -5.59 19.09
C THR A 44 8.35 -4.68 18.80
N CYS A 45 9.51 -5.25 18.50
CA CYS A 45 10.67 -4.40 18.21
C CYS A 45 10.48 -3.60 16.94
N GLU A 46 9.75 -4.14 15.97
CA GLU A 46 9.52 -3.42 14.71
C GLU A 46 8.63 -2.20 14.92
N ILE A 47 7.57 -2.36 15.70
CA ILE A 47 6.69 -1.19 15.93
C ILE A 47 7.37 -0.16 16.81
N LYS A 48 8.25 -0.58 17.71
CA LYS A 48 8.99 0.38 18.53
C LYS A 48 9.91 1.23 17.69
N ASP A 49 10.57 0.64 16.71
CA ASP A 49 11.44 1.38 15.82
C ASP A 49 10.68 2.41 15.02
N LEU A 50 9.41 2.14 14.71
CA LEU A 50 8.56 3.08 13.99
C LEU A 50 7.86 4.08 14.90
N GLY A 51 7.95 3.88 16.21
CA GLY A 51 7.22 4.71 17.15
C GLY A 51 5.74 4.40 17.21
N TRP A 52 5.35 3.21 16.78
CA TRP A 52 3.95 2.80 16.76
C TRP A 52 3.57 2.05 18.02
N SER A 53 2.27 2.09 18.35
CA SER A 53 1.75 1.35 19.49
C SER A 53 0.97 0.11 19.09
N LYS A 54 0.66 -0.05 17.80
CA LYS A 54 -0.10 -1.18 17.29
C LYS A 54 0.65 -1.86 16.18
N LYS A 55 0.33 -3.13 15.98
CA LYS A 55 1.01 -3.96 14.98
C LYS A 55 0.16 -4.03 13.72
N SER A 56 0.80 -3.85 12.57
CA SER A 56 0.18 -4.03 11.27
C SER A 56 0.49 -5.40 10.71
N LEU A 57 -0.38 -5.88 9.85
CA LEU A 57 -0.11 -7.10 9.12
C LEU A 57 0.94 -6.85 8.04
N VAL A 58 1.94 -7.69 7.98
CA VAL A 58 2.98 -7.63 6.95
C VAL A 58 2.73 -8.76 5.97
N ILE A 59 2.75 -8.43 4.70
CA ILE A 59 2.58 -9.39 3.61
C ILE A 59 3.92 -9.60 2.93
N PHE A 60 4.38 -10.86 2.92
CA PHE A 60 5.66 -11.22 2.30
C PHE A 60 5.41 -11.91 0.98
N PHE A 61 6.20 -11.57 -0.01
CA PHE A 61 6.11 -12.17 -1.34
C PHE A 61 7.24 -13.16 -1.56
N THR A 62 7.05 -14.03 -2.54
CA THR A 62 8.01 -15.10 -2.80
C THR A 62 9.36 -14.58 -3.25
N ASP A 63 9.44 -13.35 -3.75
CA ASP A 63 10.72 -12.77 -4.16
C ASP A 63 11.47 -12.11 -3.02
N GLY A 64 10.97 -12.23 -1.79
CA GLY A 64 11.62 -11.65 -0.62
C GLY A 64 11.17 -10.24 -0.28
N SER A 65 10.37 -9.63 -1.14
CA SER A 65 9.86 -8.29 -0.84
C SER A 65 8.66 -8.38 0.10
N TYR A 66 8.26 -7.24 0.64
CA TYR A 66 7.11 -7.18 1.55
C TYR A 66 6.47 -5.81 1.51
N LEU A 67 5.27 -5.74 2.07
CA LEU A 67 4.61 -4.47 2.31
C LEU A 67 3.73 -4.56 3.56
N PHE A 68 3.41 -3.42 4.13
CA PHE A 68 2.47 -3.35 5.25
C PHE A 68 1.82 -1.96 5.27
N PRO A 69 0.57 -1.88 5.74
CA PRO A 69 -0.11 -0.58 5.80
C PRO A 69 0.38 0.23 7.00
N SER A 70 0.37 1.53 6.83
CA SER A 70 0.52 2.41 7.97
C SER A 70 -0.85 2.63 8.60
N SER A 71 -1.17 3.33 9.47
CA SER A 71 -2.45 3.47 10.11
C SER A 71 -3.49 3.96 9.15
N ASP A 72 -4.72 3.64 9.22
CA ASP A 72 -5.59 3.83 10.35
C ASP A 72 -6.45 2.58 10.51
N ASP A 73 -6.46 2.04 11.71
CA ASP A 73 -7.06 0.74 11.92
C ASP A 73 -8.58 0.80 12.10
N GLU A 74 -9.15 1.98 12.23
CA GLU A 74 -10.59 2.12 12.36
C GLU A 74 -11.28 2.41 11.04
N GLY A 75 -10.51 2.57 9.99
CA GLY A 75 -11.10 2.80 8.68
C GLY A 75 -11.58 4.22 8.46
N ASN A 76 -11.18 5.14 9.31
CA ASN A 76 -11.61 6.52 9.16
C ASN A 76 -10.85 7.24 8.07
N ASN A 77 -9.68 6.75 7.74
CA ASN A 77 -8.85 7.38 6.72
C ASN A 77 -7.95 6.35 6.08
N ALA A 78 -7.53 6.62 4.88
CA ALA A 78 -6.61 5.74 4.18
C ALA A 78 -5.21 5.92 4.72
N GLY A 79 -4.44 4.83 4.73
CA GLY A 79 -3.05 4.88 5.15
C GLY A 79 -2.12 4.51 4.01
N ALA A 80 -0.94 5.07 4.01
CA ALA A 80 0.07 4.73 3.03
C ALA A 80 0.53 3.28 3.23
N LEU A 81 1.04 2.67 2.16
CA LEU A 81 1.66 1.36 2.25
C LEU A 81 3.16 1.54 2.31
N PHE A 82 3.80 0.93 3.29
CA PHE A 82 5.25 0.87 3.35
C PHE A 82 5.71 -0.43 2.71
N THR A 83 6.76 -0.36 1.91
CA THR A 83 7.21 -1.51 1.15
C THR A 83 8.71 -1.63 1.20
N SER A 84 9.21 -2.80 0.82
CA SER A 84 10.63 -3.00 0.60
C SER A 84 10.98 -2.90 -0.88
N PHE A 85 10.07 -2.46 -1.74
CA PHE A 85 10.33 -2.35 -3.16
C PHE A 85 11.31 -1.20 -3.40
N LYS A 86 12.34 -1.47 -4.15
CA LYS A 86 13.37 -0.48 -4.40
C LYS A 86 12.79 0.70 -5.17
N GLY A 87 13.03 1.91 -4.66
CA GLY A 87 12.53 3.11 -5.31
C GLY A 87 11.07 3.43 -5.04
N ILE A 88 10.36 2.54 -4.36
CA ILE A 88 8.95 2.77 -3.99
C ILE A 88 8.77 2.29 -2.56
N GLU A 89 9.51 2.88 -1.64
CA GLU A 89 9.46 2.45 -0.24
C GLU A 89 8.18 2.87 0.45
N GLY A 90 7.48 3.84 -0.12
CA GLY A 90 6.18 4.25 0.39
C GLY A 90 5.22 4.48 -0.76
N ILE A 91 4.03 3.88 -0.69
CA ILE A 91 2.96 4.14 -1.64
C ILE A 91 1.99 5.07 -0.94
N PRO A 92 1.92 6.32 -1.38
CA PRO A 92 1.14 7.30 -0.66
C PRO A 92 -0.35 7.14 -0.89
N THR A 93 -1.13 7.73 0.00
CA THR A 93 -2.54 7.99 -0.29
C THR A 93 -2.62 9.28 -1.10
N ILE A 94 -3.64 9.39 -1.87
CA ILE A 94 -3.79 10.56 -2.75
C ILE A 94 -5.13 11.22 -2.51
#